data_239c8fb4a9764777a4b2a6660c828312
#
_entry.id   239c8fb4a9764777a4b2a6660c828312
#
_cell.length_a   1.000
_cell.length_b   1.000
_cell.length_c   1.000
_cell.angle_alpha   90.00
_cell.angle_beta   90.00
_cell.angle_gamma   90.00
#
_symmetry.space_group_name_H-M   'P 1'
#
loop_
_entity.id
_entity.type
_entity.pdbx_description
1 polymer ?
#
loop_
_entity_poly.entity_id
_entity_poly.type
_entity_poly.pdbx_seq_one_letter_code
_entity_poly.pdbx_strand_id
1 'polypeptide(L)'
;MKKNIGSTQSFVIVLLFFSVVFGYQPSCYASPPESIQLIYNKATQTLIVNIAHDTMLKGSHFIKFIEIKKNGAVVSINKYESQPTGDKFSYSYKIPAIEEDTFQVTATCTKKDSVTSPLYTVK
;
A
#
# COMPACT_ATOMS: atom_id res chain seq x y z
N MET A 1 26.31 -14.74 -54.14
CA MET A 1 24.98 -15.23 -53.87
C MET A 1 24.71 -15.63 -52.43
N LYS A 2 25.71 -15.71 -51.62
CA LYS A 2 25.57 -16.18 -50.24
C LYS A 2 25.70 -15.08 -49.20
N LYS A 3 25.76 -13.83 -49.63
CA LYS A 3 26.16 -12.71 -48.80
C LYS A 3 25.02 -12.09 -48.00
N ASN A 4 23.79 -12.43 -48.32
CA ASN A 4 22.63 -11.74 -47.72
C ASN A 4 22.11 -12.39 -46.45
N ILE A 5 22.57 -13.59 -46.14
CA ILE A 5 22.07 -14.33 -44.98
C ILE A 5 22.68 -13.81 -43.68
N GLY A 6 23.92 -13.36 -43.69
CA GLY A 6 24.58 -12.85 -42.50
C GLY A 6 24.06 -11.51 -42.00
N SER A 7 23.66 -10.63 -42.92
CA SER A 7 23.14 -9.31 -42.52
C SER A 7 21.77 -9.37 -41.91
N THR A 8 20.91 -10.30 -42.31
CA THR A 8 19.57 -10.48 -41.76
C THR A 8 19.63 -11.01 -40.32
N GLN A 9 20.54 -11.93 -40.02
CA GLN A 9 20.72 -12.46 -38.69
C GLN A 9 21.24 -11.39 -37.72
N SER A 10 22.16 -10.56 -38.15
CA SER A 10 22.69 -9.47 -37.33
C SER A 10 21.59 -8.46 -36.97
N PHE A 11 20.69 -8.20 -37.89
CA PHE A 11 19.59 -7.27 -37.68
C PHE A 11 18.60 -7.78 -36.63
N VAL A 12 18.31 -9.08 -36.67
CA VAL A 12 17.42 -9.71 -35.69
C VAL A 12 18.00 -9.69 -34.28
N ILE A 13 19.30 -9.92 -34.15
CA ILE A 13 20.00 -9.89 -32.87
C ILE A 13 19.96 -8.49 -32.26
N VAL A 14 20.15 -7.46 -33.07
CA VAL A 14 20.09 -6.07 -32.62
C VAL A 14 18.70 -5.71 -32.13
N LEU A 15 17.65 -6.15 -32.81
CA LEU A 15 16.28 -5.93 -32.39
C LEU A 15 15.95 -6.62 -31.06
N LEU A 16 16.40 -7.84 -30.85
CA LEU A 16 16.22 -8.57 -29.62
C LEU A 16 16.94 -7.89 -28.45
N PHE A 17 18.15 -7.39 -28.69
CA PHE A 17 18.90 -6.67 -27.66
C PHE A 17 18.20 -5.37 -27.25
N PHE A 18 17.62 -4.67 -28.20
CA PHE A 18 16.90 -3.43 -27.94
C PHE A 18 15.63 -3.66 -27.11
N SER A 19 14.93 -4.78 -27.31
CA SER A 19 13.74 -5.12 -26.54
C SER A 19 14.04 -5.35 -25.06
N VAL A 20 15.20 -5.95 -24.74
CA VAL A 20 15.59 -6.23 -23.37
C VAL A 20 15.87 -4.96 -22.58
N VAL A 21 16.41 -3.93 -23.22
CA VAL A 21 16.70 -2.64 -22.57
C VAL A 21 15.42 -1.90 -22.20
N PHE A 22 14.36 -2.06 -22.97
CA PHE A 22 13.08 -1.41 -22.72
C PHE A 22 12.30 -1.99 -21.54
N GLY A 23 12.60 -3.21 -21.11
CA GLY A 23 11.94 -3.86 -19.98
C GLY A 23 12.43 -3.38 -18.60
N TYR A 24 13.49 -2.61 -18.57
CA TYR A 24 14.07 -2.13 -17.30
C TYR A 24 13.72 -0.67 -17.07
N GLN A 25 12.60 -0.44 -16.42
CA GLN A 25 12.27 0.90 -15.94
C GLN A 25 12.34 0.90 -14.42
N PRO A 26 13.29 1.63 -13.82
CA PRO A 26 13.27 1.82 -12.38
C PRO A 26 12.03 2.63 -12.01
N SER A 27 11.21 2.10 -11.14
CA SER A 27 10.05 2.83 -10.63
C SER A 27 10.55 3.90 -9.64
N CYS A 28 10.39 5.16 -10.02
CA CYS A 28 10.74 6.32 -9.20
C CYS A 28 9.51 6.93 -8.54
N TYR A 29 8.58 6.13 -8.06
CA TYR A 29 7.36 6.65 -7.46
C TYR A 29 7.43 6.60 -5.95
N ALA A 30 6.79 7.60 -5.30
CA ALA A 30 6.45 7.52 -3.90
C ALA A 30 5.67 6.23 -3.67
N SER A 31 6.13 5.39 -2.76
CA SER A 31 5.52 4.09 -2.51
C SER A 31 4.11 4.25 -1.96
N PRO A 32 3.13 3.47 -2.45
CA PRO A 32 1.84 3.36 -1.77
C PRO A 32 2.04 2.77 -0.38
N PRO A 33 1.04 2.84 0.51
CA PRO A 33 1.10 2.10 1.76
C PRO A 33 1.37 0.63 1.47
N GLU A 34 2.33 0.02 2.19
CA GLU A 34 2.76 -1.34 1.91
C GLU A 34 1.83 -2.36 2.53
N SER A 35 1.40 -2.14 3.77
CA SER A 35 0.55 -3.08 4.49
C SER A 35 -0.17 -2.43 5.65
N ILE A 36 -1.30 -3.02 6.02
CA ILE A 36 -2.04 -2.70 7.24
C ILE A 36 -2.29 -3.99 8.00
N GLN A 37 -1.95 -4.01 9.28
CA GLN A 37 -2.24 -5.11 10.17
C GLN A 37 -3.18 -4.63 11.28
N LEU A 38 -4.24 -5.39 11.55
CA LEU A 38 -5.23 -5.05 12.56
C LEU A 38 -5.09 -5.96 13.78
N ILE A 39 -5.25 -5.37 14.97
CA ILE A 39 -5.34 -6.08 16.23
C ILE A 39 -6.48 -5.45 17.03
N TYR A 40 -7.34 -6.27 17.62
CA TYR A 40 -8.42 -5.78 18.45
C TYR A 40 -8.27 -6.27 19.89
N ASN A 41 -8.26 -5.31 20.82
CA ASN A 41 -8.21 -5.60 22.25
C ASN A 41 -9.63 -5.49 22.84
N LYS A 42 -10.23 -6.63 23.17
CA LYS A 42 -11.60 -6.67 23.70
C LYS A 42 -11.70 -6.05 25.10
N ALA A 43 -10.66 -6.19 25.90
CA ALA A 43 -10.67 -5.65 27.26
C ALA A 43 -10.79 -4.11 27.28
N THR A 44 -10.14 -3.45 26.34
CA THR A 44 -10.14 -1.99 26.22
C THR A 44 -11.06 -1.49 25.09
N GLN A 45 -11.68 -2.38 24.32
CA GLN A 45 -12.52 -2.04 23.16
C GLN A 45 -11.76 -1.16 22.17
N THR A 46 -10.51 -1.53 21.87
CA THR A 46 -9.60 -0.72 21.06
C THR A 46 -9.16 -1.49 19.84
N LEU A 47 -9.35 -0.88 18.66
CA LEU A 47 -8.77 -1.34 17.40
C LEU A 47 -7.40 -0.69 17.22
N ILE A 48 -6.37 -1.51 17.05
CA ILE A 48 -5.01 -1.06 16.77
C ILE A 48 -4.75 -1.28 15.28
N VAL A 49 -4.36 -0.22 14.59
CA VAL A 49 -4.06 -0.22 13.16
C VAL A 49 -2.57 0.01 12.98
N ASN A 50 -1.86 -1.02 12.60
CA ASN A 50 -0.43 -0.96 12.30
C ASN A 50 -0.24 -0.74 10.80
N ILE A 51 0.46 0.33 10.44
CA ILE A 51 0.64 0.74 9.04
C ILE A 51 2.13 0.75 8.71
N ALA A 52 2.47 0.17 7.56
CA ALA A 52 3.79 0.30 6.97
C ALA A 52 3.67 1.20 5.74
N HIS A 53 4.30 2.37 5.80
CA HIS A 53 4.30 3.34 4.71
C HIS A 53 5.61 4.11 4.73
N ASP A 54 6.51 3.74 3.84
CA ASP A 54 7.81 4.39 3.70
C ASP A 54 7.68 5.79 3.09
N THR A 55 8.20 6.78 3.78
CA THR A 55 8.29 8.13 3.26
C THR A 55 9.44 8.89 3.91
N MET A 56 10.14 9.66 3.11
CA MET A 56 11.13 10.64 3.62
C MET A 56 10.50 12.00 3.85
N LEU A 57 9.26 12.22 3.40
CA LEU A 57 8.58 13.51 3.37
C LEU A 57 7.30 13.46 4.22
N LYS A 58 7.46 13.24 5.53
CA LYS A 58 6.34 13.04 6.47
C LYS A 58 5.32 14.18 6.48
N GLY A 59 5.71 15.37 6.07
CA GLY A 59 4.84 16.54 6.01
C GLY A 59 4.18 16.79 4.66
N SER A 60 4.62 16.10 3.59
CA SER A 60 4.07 16.27 2.24
C SER A 60 3.61 14.96 1.60
N HIS A 61 4.23 13.83 1.97
CA HIS A 61 3.83 12.51 1.54
C HIS A 61 3.57 11.66 2.79
N PHE A 62 2.33 11.50 3.16
CA PHE A 62 1.93 10.84 4.40
C PHE A 62 0.56 10.18 4.23
N ILE A 63 0.22 9.31 5.18
CA ILE A 63 -1.13 8.75 5.26
C ILE A 63 -2.08 9.84 5.72
N LYS A 64 -2.98 10.25 4.85
CA LYS A 64 -3.90 11.36 5.07
C LYS A 64 -5.24 10.90 5.63
N PHE A 65 -5.75 9.77 5.18
CA PHE A 65 -7.05 9.24 5.60
C PHE A 65 -6.93 7.81 6.08
N ILE A 66 -7.60 7.52 7.18
CA ILE A 66 -7.84 6.17 7.69
C ILE A 66 -9.35 5.97 7.75
N GLU A 67 -9.86 5.09 6.89
CA GLU A 67 -11.28 4.71 6.89
C GLU A 67 -11.43 3.35 7.56
N ILE A 68 -12.31 3.25 8.53
CA ILE A 68 -12.56 2.01 9.28
C ILE A 68 -13.98 1.55 8.98
N LYS A 69 -14.10 0.31 8.51
CA LYS A 69 -15.36 -0.38 8.33
C LYS A 69 -15.53 -1.45 9.39
N LYS A 70 -16.71 -1.50 9.97
CA LYS A 70 -17.11 -2.56 10.89
C LYS A 70 -18.35 -3.25 10.31
N ASN A 71 -18.26 -4.56 10.11
CA ASN A 71 -19.34 -5.35 9.49
C ASN A 71 -19.77 -4.78 8.13
N GLY A 72 -18.80 -4.30 7.34
CA GLY A 72 -19.05 -3.76 6.01
C GLY A 72 -19.54 -2.32 5.96
N ALA A 73 -19.78 -1.68 7.08
CA ALA A 73 -20.24 -0.29 7.16
C ALA A 73 -19.13 0.64 7.68
N VAL A 74 -18.99 1.81 7.07
CA VAL A 74 -18.03 2.81 7.53
C VAL A 74 -18.46 3.33 8.90
N VAL A 75 -17.60 3.16 9.90
CA VAL A 75 -17.84 3.64 11.27
C VAL A 75 -16.94 4.81 11.65
N SER A 76 -15.86 5.02 10.92
CA SER A 76 -14.90 6.10 11.22
C SER A 76 -14.11 6.49 10.00
N ILE A 77 -13.91 7.79 9.80
CA ILE A 77 -12.98 8.34 8.83
C ILE A 77 -12.13 9.36 9.58
N ASN A 78 -10.82 9.12 9.59
CA ASN A 78 -9.88 9.96 10.34
C ASN A 78 -8.92 10.63 9.37
N LYS A 79 -8.78 11.93 9.51
CA LYS A 79 -7.89 12.74 8.67
C LYS A 79 -6.67 13.17 9.46
N TYR A 80 -5.51 13.07 8.86
CA TYR A 80 -4.23 13.45 9.45
C TYR A 80 -3.51 14.47 8.58
N GLU A 81 -2.67 15.28 9.21
CA GLU A 81 -1.89 16.32 8.54
C GLU A 81 -0.42 15.94 8.40
N SER A 82 0.00 14.84 9.01
CA SER A 82 1.36 14.32 8.92
C SER A 82 1.39 12.87 9.39
N GLN A 83 2.52 12.22 9.20
CA GLN A 83 2.76 10.84 9.61
C GLN A 83 3.70 10.82 10.81
N PRO A 84 3.46 9.98 11.84
CA PRO A 84 4.28 9.97 13.05
C PRO A 84 5.74 9.60 12.80
N THR A 85 5.98 8.63 11.91
CA THR A 85 7.32 8.17 11.54
C THR A 85 7.42 8.03 10.03
N GLY A 86 8.65 7.83 9.53
CA GLY A 86 8.89 7.66 8.10
C GLY A 86 8.66 6.26 7.56
N ASP A 87 8.33 5.27 8.39
CA ASP A 87 8.22 3.87 7.94
C ASP A 87 7.02 3.14 8.54
N LYS A 88 7.06 2.81 9.81
CA LYS A 88 6.02 2.04 10.50
C LYS A 88 5.46 2.83 11.67
N PHE A 89 4.16 2.80 11.83
CA PHE A 89 3.49 3.49 12.92
C PHE A 89 2.13 2.84 13.19
N SER A 90 1.54 3.20 14.32
CA SER A 90 0.26 2.64 14.75
C SER A 90 -0.69 3.73 15.20
N TYR A 91 -1.96 3.53 14.90
CA TYR A 91 -3.04 4.30 15.46
C TYR A 91 -3.96 3.40 16.26
N SER A 92 -4.55 3.95 17.32
CA SER A 92 -5.50 3.24 18.17
C SER A 92 -6.84 3.97 18.16
N TYR A 93 -7.92 3.21 17.96
CA TYR A 93 -9.27 3.75 17.90
C TYR A 93 -10.17 3.00 18.85
N LYS A 94 -10.90 3.71 19.69
CA LYS A 94 -11.89 3.08 20.56
C LYS A 94 -13.17 2.86 19.76
N ILE A 95 -13.44 1.60 19.45
CA ILE A 95 -14.63 1.18 18.70
C ILE A 95 -15.19 -0.06 19.38
N PRO A 96 -16.38 0.02 19.99
CA PRO A 96 -16.99 -1.15 20.62
C PRO A 96 -17.23 -2.26 19.60
N ALA A 97 -16.88 -3.47 19.98
CA ALA A 97 -17.11 -4.65 19.14
C ALA A 97 -17.27 -5.89 20.01
N ILE A 98 -17.96 -6.87 19.49
CA ILE A 98 -18.17 -8.18 20.11
C ILE A 98 -17.57 -9.26 19.23
N GLU A 99 -17.50 -10.48 19.73
CA GLU A 99 -17.06 -11.64 18.95
C GLU A 99 -17.84 -11.75 17.64
N GLU A 100 -17.15 -12.16 16.59
CA GLU A 100 -17.66 -12.29 15.22
C GLU A 100 -17.84 -10.96 14.47
N ASP A 101 -17.72 -9.80 15.11
CA ASP A 101 -17.66 -8.54 14.40
C ASP A 101 -16.40 -8.50 13.50
N THR A 102 -16.50 -7.88 12.34
CA THR A 102 -15.39 -7.77 11.41
C THR A 102 -14.95 -6.33 11.25
N PHE A 103 -13.64 -6.15 11.08
CA PHE A 103 -13.03 -4.87 10.75
C PHE A 103 -12.27 -4.95 9.44
N GLN A 104 -12.32 -3.87 8.69
CA GLN A 104 -11.48 -3.66 7.53
C GLN A 104 -11.09 -2.19 7.47
N VAL A 105 -9.83 -1.91 7.22
CA VAL A 105 -9.28 -0.55 7.25
C VAL A 105 -8.63 -0.23 5.91
N THR A 106 -8.92 0.95 5.39
CA THR A 106 -8.28 1.49 4.20
C THR A 106 -7.49 2.74 4.57
N ALA A 107 -6.20 2.73 4.25
CA ALA A 107 -5.32 3.88 4.42
C ALA A 107 -5.02 4.50 3.06
N THR A 108 -5.17 5.81 2.97
CA THR A 108 -4.94 6.57 1.73
C THR A 108 -3.89 7.64 1.98
N CYS A 109 -2.86 7.67 1.13
CA CYS A 109 -1.81 8.68 1.23
C CYS A 109 -2.15 9.94 0.43
N THR A 110 -1.36 11.00 0.63
CA THR A 110 -1.54 12.29 -0.07
C THR A 110 -1.44 12.19 -1.58
N LYS A 111 -0.77 11.15 -2.10
CA LYS A 111 -0.66 10.87 -3.54
C LYS A 111 -1.84 10.06 -4.07
N LYS A 112 -2.89 9.88 -3.28
CA LYS A 112 -4.14 9.16 -3.60
C LYS A 112 -4.01 7.66 -3.73
N ASP A 113 -2.86 7.08 -3.46
CA ASP A 113 -2.70 5.64 -3.38
C ASP A 113 -3.27 5.13 -2.06
N SER A 114 -3.94 3.99 -2.11
CA SER A 114 -4.53 3.40 -0.92
C SER A 114 -4.26 1.90 -0.83
N VAL A 115 -4.29 1.39 0.39
CA VAL A 115 -4.25 -0.03 0.67
C VAL A 115 -5.35 -0.37 1.66
N THR A 116 -5.96 -1.53 1.46
CA THR A 116 -7.01 -2.04 2.35
C THR A 116 -6.49 -3.27 3.07
N SER A 117 -6.72 -3.33 4.38
CA SER A 117 -6.32 -4.47 5.19
C SER A 117 -7.08 -5.74 4.79
N PRO A 118 -6.53 -6.92 5.10
CA PRO A 118 -7.35 -8.13 5.15
C PRO A 118 -8.50 -7.95 6.14
N LEU A 119 -9.57 -8.71 5.94
CA LEU A 119 -10.69 -8.71 6.86
C LEU A 119 -10.25 -9.31 8.20
N TYR A 120 -10.50 -8.60 9.29
CA TYR A 120 -10.18 -9.04 10.63
C TYR A 120 -11.47 -9.40 11.37
N THR A 121 -11.52 -10.59 11.95
CA THR A 121 -12.66 -11.03 12.76
C THR A 121 -12.29 -11.02 14.23
N VAL A 122 -13.12 -10.37 15.04
CA VAL A 122 -12.95 -10.31 16.50
C VAL A 122 -13.24 -11.70 17.09
N LYS A 123 -12.29 -12.21 17.89
CA LYS A 123 -12.38 -13.53 18.52
C LYS A 123 -12.58 -13.43 20.02
#